data_dad6915aa6dd933d3282171194c240cf
#
_entry.id   dad6915aa6dd933d3282171194c240cf
#
_cell.length_a   1.000
_cell.length_b   1.000
_cell.length_c   1.000
_cell.angle_alpha   90.00
_cell.angle_beta   90.00
_cell.angle_gamma   90.00
#
_symmetry.space_group_name_H-M   'P 1'
#
loop_
_entity.id
_entity.type
_entity.pdbx_description
1 polymer ?
#
loop_
_entity_poly.entity_id
_entity_poly.type
_entity_poly.pdbx_seq_one_letter_code
_entity_poly.pdbx_strand_id
1 'polypeptide(L)'
;MPYTAPPPPPLPPRPPRGTLKLPAVRQVELTAPLTWLALGWRDLWRCGSCSLVHGLLMAVFGLLLLWLAGDRFWLLAGAFSGFLVVAPVLATSLYALSRALERGEPAGWRTIRKTWTRWKYSRYAVHGGYWSLVRFGLLLSLAGTGWVLTSAALITMLAPQPVHTPMDFLRHVVLAPGGYLFELWLTMGALMAAPLFASSVVSMPLLLDRRVDVLQAVLTSWQTVLQNPGALALWAALIMGLTLLGMATALLGLIVILPWLGHASWHAYRALVDASDLPERLPPEGVR
;
A
#
# COMPACT_ATOMS: atom_id res chain seq x y z
N MET A 1 -2.34 32.78 -48.73
CA MET A 1 -1.70 31.45 -48.65
C MET A 1 -1.93 30.91 -47.26
N PRO A 2 -2.54 29.75 -47.10
CA PRO A 2 -2.72 29.16 -45.77
C PRO A 2 -1.37 28.61 -45.25
N TYR A 3 -1.02 29.00 -44.05
CA TYR A 3 0.18 28.53 -43.35
C TYR A 3 0.00 27.05 -42.97
N THR A 4 0.68 26.14 -43.66
CA THR A 4 0.77 24.73 -43.28
C THR A 4 1.91 24.58 -42.27
N ALA A 5 1.57 24.29 -41.02
CA ALA A 5 2.58 23.99 -40.00
C ALA A 5 3.44 22.79 -40.42
N PRO A 6 4.77 22.81 -40.19
CA PRO A 6 5.63 21.68 -40.50
C PRO A 6 5.18 20.43 -39.74
N PRO A 7 5.34 19.23 -40.32
CA PRO A 7 4.98 17.99 -39.63
C PRO A 7 5.78 17.84 -38.32
N PRO A 8 5.17 17.27 -37.27
CA PRO A 8 5.89 17.04 -36.00
C PRO A 8 7.10 16.15 -36.26
N PRO A 9 8.19 16.36 -35.52
CA PRO A 9 9.39 15.51 -35.63
C PRO A 9 9.07 14.05 -35.39
N PRO A 10 9.74 13.12 -36.08
CA PRO A 10 9.52 11.69 -35.90
C PRO A 10 9.77 11.30 -34.43
N LEU A 11 8.89 10.48 -33.87
CA LEU A 11 9.02 9.96 -32.51
C LEU A 11 10.35 9.19 -32.41
N PRO A 12 11.13 9.39 -31.34
CA PRO A 12 12.35 8.64 -31.12
C PRO A 12 12.05 7.12 -31.17
N PRO A 13 12.96 6.32 -31.77
CA PRO A 13 12.77 4.88 -31.87
C PRO A 13 12.49 4.29 -30.50
N ARG A 14 11.49 3.39 -30.42
CA ARG A 14 11.22 2.67 -29.19
C ARG A 14 12.51 1.95 -28.78
N PRO A 15 12.99 2.14 -27.55
CA PRO A 15 14.12 1.35 -27.07
C PRO A 15 13.78 -0.13 -27.25
N PRO A 16 14.74 -0.97 -27.65
CA PRO A 16 14.51 -2.41 -27.79
C PRO A 16 13.86 -2.91 -26.51
N ARG A 17 12.93 -3.86 -26.63
CA ARG A 17 12.39 -4.59 -25.46
C ARG A 17 13.55 -5.27 -24.76
N GLY A 18 14.24 -4.51 -23.91
CA GLY A 18 15.39 -4.99 -23.16
C GLY A 18 14.96 -6.09 -22.21
N THR A 19 15.86 -7.02 -21.94
CA THR A 19 15.81 -7.96 -20.83
C THR A 19 15.31 -7.23 -19.58
N LEU A 20 14.31 -7.78 -18.90
CA LEU A 20 13.69 -7.21 -17.71
C LEU A 20 14.79 -7.05 -16.62
N LYS A 21 15.47 -5.90 -16.59
CA LYS A 21 16.55 -5.65 -15.63
C LYS A 21 15.89 -5.25 -14.31
N LEU A 22 15.92 -6.14 -13.34
CA LEU A 22 15.44 -5.83 -11.99
C LEU A 22 16.50 -4.98 -11.27
N PRO A 23 16.10 -4.00 -10.42
CA PRO A 23 17.04 -3.29 -9.55
C PRO A 23 17.69 -4.24 -8.56
N ALA A 24 18.88 -3.91 -8.11
CA ALA A 24 19.59 -4.71 -7.13
C ALA A 24 18.86 -4.65 -5.77
N VAL A 25 18.73 -5.80 -5.13
CA VAL A 25 18.21 -5.92 -3.76
C VAL A 25 19.38 -5.96 -2.78
N ARG A 26 19.27 -5.19 -1.72
CA ARG A 26 20.25 -5.16 -0.63
C ARG A 26 19.83 -6.11 0.48
N GLN A 27 20.78 -6.81 1.08
CA GLN A 27 20.56 -7.54 2.32
C GLN A 27 20.63 -6.57 3.50
N VAL A 28 19.74 -6.76 4.46
CA VAL A 28 19.64 -5.91 5.65
C VAL A 28 19.66 -6.78 6.92
N GLU A 29 20.03 -6.19 8.03
CA GLU A 29 19.99 -6.84 9.34
C GLU A 29 18.56 -7.14 9.77
N LEU A 30 18.39 -8.16 10.61
CA LEU A 30 17.10 -8.57 11.17
C LEU A 30 16.37 -7.38 11.85
N THR A 31 17.11 -6.51 12.51
CA THR A 31 16.59 -5.35 13.26
C THR A 31 16.33 -4.10 12.43
N ALA A 32 16.68 -4.11 11.13
CA ALA A 32 16.48 -2.96 10.23
C ALA A 32 15.04 -2.37 10.27
N PRO A 33 13.96 -3.16 10.44
CA PRO A 33 12.61 -2.62 10.58
C PRO A 33 12.44 -1.62 11.72
N LEU A 34 13.17 -1.74 12.81
CA LEU A 34 13.14 -0.78 13.92
C LEU A 34 13.73 0.58 13.49
N THR A 35 14.77 0.56 12.67
CA THR A 35 15.34 1.78 12.10
C THR A 35 14.35 2.44 11.14
N TRP A 36 13.62 1.65 10.32
CA TRP A 36 12.59 2.21 9.42
C TRP A 36 11.47 2.88 10.21
N LEU A 37 11.04 2.27 11.32
CA LEU A 37 10.04 2.87 12.22
C LEU A 37 10.57 4.17 12.84
N ALA A 38 11.82 4.20 13.31
CA ALA A 38 12.41 5.41 13.88
C ALA A 38 12.49 6.55 12.86
N LEU A 39 12.90 6.26 11.61
CA LEU A 39 12.93 7.22 10.53
C LEU A 39 11.53 7.68 10.12
N GLY A 40 10.58 6.75 10.02
CA GLY A 40 9.17 7.05 9.73
C GLY A 40 8.53 7.92 10.80
N TRP A 41 8.86 7.69 12.07
CA TRP A 41 8.42 8.54 13.18
C TRP A 41 8.93 9.97 13.04
N ARG A 42 10.20 10.15 12.71
CA ARG A 42 10.78 11.46 12.44
C ARG A 42 10.07 12.19 11.31
N ASP A 43 9.79 11.48 10.20
CA ASP A 43 9.12 12.07 9.04
C ASP A 43 7.66 12.42 9.33
N LEU A 44 6.95 11.59 10.11
CA LEU A 44 5.60 11.88 10.60
C LEU A 44 5.51 13.26 11.26
N TRP A 45 6.42 13.53 12.19
CA TRP A 45 6.42 14.81 12.92
C TRP A 45 6.93 15.98 12.08
N ARG A 46 7.84 15.75 11.14
CA ARG A 46 8.29 16.77 10.19
C ARG A 46 7.17 17.20 9.24
N CYS A 47 6.34 16.28 8.79
CA CYS A 47 5.18 16.57 7.94
C CYS A 47 3.96 17.05 8.76
N GLY A 48 3.89 16.74 10.05
CA GLY A 48 2.85 17.19 10.97
C GLY A 48 1.43 16.91 10.50
N SER A 49 0.60 17.96 10.42
CA SER A 49 -0.81 17.84 10.04
C SER A 49 -1.04 17.17 8.67
N CYS A 50 -0.11 17.35 7.72
CA CYS A 50 -0.22 16.72 6.40
C CYS A 50 -0.20 15.20 6.49
N SER A 51 0.53 14.63 7.46
CA SER A 51 0.55 13.18 7.70
C SER A 51 -0.64 12.74 8.53
N LEU A 52 -0.93 13.42 9.63
CA LEU A 52 -1.99 13.04 10.57
C LEU A 52 -3.39 13.05 9.94
N VAL A 53 -3.66 13.93 8.97
CA VAL A 53 -4.93 13.93 8.24
C VAL A 53 -5.19 12.62 7.51
N HIS A 54 -4.16 11.92 7.01
CA HIS A 54 -4.34 10.61 6.39
C HIS A 54 -4.87 9.59 7.40
N GLY A 55 -4.28 9.51 8.59
CA GLY A 55 -4.75 8.64 9.66
C GLY A 55 -6.13 9.07 10.19
N LEU A 56 -6.38 10.38 10.32
CA LEU A 56 -7.69 10.91 10.74
C LEU A 56 -8.79 10.51 9.76
N LEU A 57 -8.58 10.67 8.45
CA LEU A 57 -9.55 10.25 7.43
C LEU A 57 -9.86 8.76 7.53
N MET A 58 -8.84 7.94 7.83
CA MET A 58 -8.98 6.50 8.01
C MET A 58 -9.78 6.16 9.26
N ALA A 59 -9.47 6.79 10.38
CA ALA A 59 -10.17 6.59 11.64
C ALA A 59 -11.64 7.04 11.53
N VAL A 60 -11.90 8.20 10.95
CA VAL A 60 -13.28 8.72 10.71
C VAL A 60 -14.05 7.78 9.80
N PHE A 61 -13.45 7.32 8.71
CA PHE A 61 -14.09 6.36 7.80
C PHE A 61 -14.41 5.06 8.52
N GLY A 62 -13.47 4.50 9.29
CA GLY A 62 -13.69 3.29 10.08
C GLY A 62 -14.78 3.44 11.14
N LEU A 63 -14.80 4.57 11.87
CA LEU A 63 -15.83 4.88 12.85
C LEU A 63 -17.22 5.05 12.18
N LEU A 64 -17.26 5.71 11.02
CA LEU A 64 -18.50 5.86 10.24
C LEU A 64 -19.03 4.49 9.80
N LEU A 65 -18.15 3.59 9.36
CA LEU A 65 -18.54 2.23 9.00
C LEU A 65 -19.10 1.46 10.20
N LEU A 66 -18.43 1.54 11.36
CA LEU A 66 -18.92 0.90 12.59
C LEU A 66 -20.27 1.46 13.00
N TRP A 67 -20.48 2.76 12.88
CA TRP A 67 -21.76 3.41 13.22
C TRP A 67 -22.89 3.01 12.26
N LEU A 68 -22.63 2.97 10.95
CA LEU A 68 -23.64 2.66 9.94
C LEU A 68 -23.94 1.15 9.83
N ALA A 69 -22.99 0.31 10.13
CA ALA A 69 -23.03 -1.11 9.81
C ALA A 69 -22.62 -2.03 10.98
N GLY A 70 -22.52 -1.49 12.21
CA GLY A 70 -22.07 -2.26 13.39
C GLY A 70 -22.86 -3.52 13.66
N ASP A 71 -24.16 -3.52 13.36
CA ASP A 71 -25.05 -4.68 13.52
C ASP A 71 -25.18 -5.53 12.25
N ARG A 72 -24.41 -5.21 11.19
CA ARG A 72 -24.52 -5.86 9.88
C ARG A 72 -23.14 -6.32 9.40
N PHE A 73 -22.71 -7.46 9.89
CA PHE A 73 -21.38 -8.03 9.59
C PHE A 73 -21.02 -8.02 8.10
N TRP A 74 -21.95 -8.43 7.24
CA TRP A 74 -21.71 -8.49 5.78
C TRP A 74 -21.60 -7.13 5.12
N LEU A 75 -22.28 -6.12 5.64
CA LEU A 75 -22.15 -4.74 5.16
C LEU A 75 -20.78 -4.17 5.55
N LEU A 76 -20.30 -4.46 6.77
CA LEU A 76 -18.93 -4.12 7.19
C LEU A 76 -17.90 -4.78 6.30
N ALA A 77 -18.04 -6.07 6.01
CA ALA A 77 -17.13 -6.80 5.13
C ALA A 77 -17.09 -6.20 3.71
N GLY A 78 -18.25 -5.86 3.14
CA GLY A 78 -18.36 -5.21 1.83
C GLY A 78 -17.74 -3.81 1.82
N ALA A 79 -17.98 -3.00 2.85
CA ALA A 79 -17.42 -1.66 2.97
C ALA A 79 -15.88 -1.70 3.17
N PHE A 80 -15.36 -2.70 3.89
CA PHE A 80 -13.93 -2.94 4.03
C PHE A 80 -13.28 -3.25 2.66
N SER A 81 -13.94 -4.04 1.82
CA SER A 81 -13.48 -4.29 0.44
C SER A 81 -13.37 -2.99 -0.37
N GLY A 82 -14.37 -2.11 -0.28
CA GLY A 82 -14.34 -0.79 -0.92
C GLY A 82 -13.19 0.09 -0.41
N PHE A 83 -12.89 0.00 0.88
CA PHE A 83 -11.78 0.70 1.50
C PHE A 83 -10.41 0.27 0.94
N LEU A 84 -10.20 -1.01 0.66
CA LEU A 84 -8.97 -1.52 0.07
C LEU A 84 -8.62 -0.87 -1.29
N VAL A 85 -9.62 -0.33 -1.99
CA VAL A 85 -9.39 0.45 -3.23
C VAL A 85 -8.74 1.80 -2.95
N VAL A 86 -9.08 2.44 -1.84
CA VAL A 86 -8.63 3.81 -1.50
C VAL A 86 -7.29 3.80 -0.76
N ALA A 87 -7.01 2.79 0.05
CA ALA A 87 -5.82 2.71 0.88
C ALA A 87 -4.49 2.89 0.13
N PRO A 88 -4.26 2.26 -1.05
CA PRO A 88 -3.03 2.44 -1.82
C PRO A 88 -2.82 3.89 -2.29
N VAL A 89 -3.90 4.61 -2.61
CA VAL A 89 -3.84 6.02 -3.03
C VAL A 89 -3.36 6.90 -1.89
N LEU A 90 -3.89 6.67 -0.69
CA LEU A 90 -3.49 7.40 0.52
C LEU A 90 -2.04 7.11 0.90
N ALA A 91 -1.61 5.85 0.87
CA ALA A 91 -0.22 5.46 1.13
C ALA A 91 0.76 6.14 0.17
N THR A 92 0.39 6.29 -1.11
CA THR A 92 1.22 6.97 -2.13
C THR A 92 1.56 8.40 -1.73
N SER A 93 0.64 9.12 -1.07
CA SER A 93 0.88 10.49 -0.58
C SER A 93 1.94 10.54 0.52
N LEU A 94 1.90 9.57 1.44
CA LEU A 94 2.88 9.47 2.53
C LEU A 94 4.28 9.16 1.99
N TYR A 95 4.39 8.25 1.02
CA TYR A 95 5.67 8.00 0.33
C TYR A 95 6.19 9.25 -0.38
N ALA A 96 5.32 10.02 -1.03
CA ALA A 96 5.71 11.26 -1.70
C ALA A 96 6.20 12.33 -0.72
N LEU A 97 5.63 12.40 0.49
CA LEU A 97 6.09 13.29 1.55
C LEU A 97 7.48 12.89 2.05
N SER A 98 7.72 11.61 2.39
CA SER A 98 9.05 11.14 2.80
C SER A 98 10.09 11.33 1.70
N ARG A 99 9.73 11.08 0.44
CA ARG A 99 10.61 11.36 -0.71
C ARG A 99 10.98 12.84 -0.80
N ALA A 100 10.03 13.73 -0.58
CA ALA A 100 10.29 15.18 -0.59
C ALA A 100 11.25 15.57 0.54
N LEU A 101 11.05 15.05 1.76
CA LEU A 101 11.96 15.27 2.89
C LEU A 101 13.38 14.76 2.61
N GLU A 102 13.51 13.57 2.01
CA GLU A 102 14.81 12.99 1.64
C GLU A 102 15.57 13.87 0.63
N ARG A 103 14.84 14.54 -0.28
CA ARG A 103 15.40 15.44 -1.29
C ARG A 103 15.60 16.88 -0.83
N GLY A 104 15.27 17.19 0.43
CA GLY A 104 15.28 18.58 0.93
C GLY A 104 14.20 19.47 0.28
N GLU A 105 13.17 18.87 -0.34
CA GLU A 105 12.05 19.56 -0.94
C GLU A 105 10.96 19.85 0.10
N PRO A 106 10.11 20.90 -0.10
CA PRO A 106 8.99 21.17 0.79
C PRO A 106 7.99 19.99 0.82
N ALA A 107 7.87 19.32 1.97
CA ALA A 107 6.93 18.23 2.20
C ALA A 107 5.64 18.77 2.83
N GLY A 108 4.60 18.97 2.02
CA GLY A 108 3.35 19.58 2.47
C GLY A 108 2.17 19.34 1.52
N TRP A 109 1.08 20.09 1.72
CA TRP A 109 -0.15 19.95 0.93
C TRP A 109 0.05 20.09 -0.57
N ARG A 110 1.02 20.88 -1.01
CA ARG A 110 1.38 20.99 -2.44
C ARG A 110 1.90 19.66 -2.99
N THR A 111 2.70 18.94 -2.21
CA THR A 111 3.24 17.63 -2.59
C THR A 111 2.12 16.61 -2.71
N ILE A 112 1.19 16.56 -1.74
CA ILE A 112 0.00 15.69 -1.77
C ILE A 112 -0.84 16.00 -3.02
N ARG A 113 -1.21 17.27 -3.23
CA ARG A 113 -2.01 17.69 -4.39
C ARG A 113 -1.33 17.33 -5.71
N LYS A 114 -0.03 17.58 -5.85
CA LYS A 114 0.74 17.19 -7.03
C LYS A 114 0.71 15.68 -7.25
N THR A 115 0.83 14.88 -6.20
CA THR A 115 0.77 13.41 -6.29
C THR A 115 -0.59 12.94 -6.81
N TRP A 116 -1.69 13.53 -6.32
CA TRP A 116 -3.05 13.13 -6.71
C TRP A 116 -3.47 13.66 -8.10
N THR A 117 -2.94 14.78 -8.55
CA THR A 117 -3.31 15.36 -9.84
C THR A 117 -2.44 14.86 -11.02
N ARG A 118 -1.27 14.31 -10.75
CA ARG A 118 -0.32 13.84 -11.77
C ARG A 118 -0.86 12.71 -12.67
N TRP A 119 -1.79 11.89 -12.18
CA TRP A 119 -2.40 10.85 -13.00
C TRP A 119 -3.14 11.43 -14.23
N LYS A 120 -3.65 12.65 -14.15
CA LYS A 120 -4.33 13.32 -15.29
C LYS A 120 -3.39 13.55 -16.47
N TYR A 121 -2.14 13.86 -16.19
CA TYR A 121 -1.12 14.15 -17.23
C TYR A 121 -0.39 12.89 -17.70
N SER A 122 -0.56 11.78 -17.04
CA SER A 122 0.10 10.50 -17.32
C SER A 122 -0.51 9.75 -18.50
N ARG A 123 -1.68 10.17 -19.01
CA ARG A 123 -2.37 9.51 -20.11
C ARG A 123 -1.57 9.53 -21.43
N TYR A 124 -0.66 10.48 -21.58
CA TYR A 124 0.19 10.66 -22.76
C TYR A 124 1.65 10.18 -22.57
N ALA A 125 1.99 9.69 -21.39
CA ALA A 125 3.34 9.19 -21.13
C ALA A 125 3.51 7.78 -21.72
N VAL A 126 4.41 7.64 -22.69
CA VAL A 126 4.71 6.43 -23.47
C VAL A 126 5.13 5.23 -22.58
N HIS A 127 5.51 5.44 -21.33
CA HIS A 127 5.99 4.43 -20.39
C HIS A 127 5.17 4.44 -19.08
N GLY A 128 3.90 4.07 -19.17
CA GLY A 128 3.12 3.61 -18.03
C GLY A 128 3.05 4.50 -16.78
N GLY A 129 3.02 5.82 -16.92
CA GLY A 129 2.91 6.81 -15.86
C GLY A 129 2.24 6.34 -14.54
N TYR A 130 1.56 7.21 -13.84
CA TYR A 130 0.81 6.89 -12.61
C TYR A 130 -0.26 5.79 -12.77
N TRP A 131 -0.60 5.40 -14.02
CA TRP A 131 -1.45 4.25 -14.29
C TRP A 131 -0.90 2.93 -13.76
N SER A 132 0.41 2.77 -13.65
CA SER A 132 1.01 1.58 -13.02
C SER A 132 0.61 1.47 -11.54
N LEU A 133 0.59 2.61 -10.82
CA LEU A 133 0.14 2.66 -9.43
C LEU A 133 -1.35 2.32 -9.30
N VAL A 134 -2.19 2.88 -10.19
CA VAL A 134 -3.64 2.60 -10.21
C VAL A 134 -3.89 1.12 -10.51
N ARG A 135 -3.26 0.57 -11.54
CA ARG A 135 -3.38 -0.86 -11.88
C ARG A 135 -2.96 -1.76 -10.74
N PHE A 136 -1.84 -1.45 -10.11
CA PHE A 136 -1.36 -2.24 -8.98
C PHE A 136 -2.30 -2.12 -7.77
N GLY A 137 -2.77 -0.93 -7.45
CA GLY A 137 -3.79 -0.72 -6.42
C GLY A 137 -5.08 -1.51 -6.68
N LEU A 138 -5.55 -1.56 -7.92
CA LEU A 138 -6.71 -2.37 -8.32
C LEU A 138 -6.46 -3.87 -8.15
N LEU A 139 -5.26 -4.37 -8.49
CA LEU A 139 -4.90 -5.78 -8.28
C LEU A 139 -4.89 -6.13 -6.79
N LEU A 140 -4.32 -5.27 -5.94
CA LEU A 140 -4.35 -5.46 -4.48
C LEU A 140 -5.78 -5.45 -3.94
N SER A 141 -6.62 -4.54 -4.44
CA SER A 141 -8.03 -4.45 -4.04
C SER A 141 -8.81 -5.69 -4.44
N LEU A 142 -8.59 -6.21 -5.66
CA LEU A 142 -9.21 -7.44 -6.14
C LEU A 142 -8.82 -8.63 -5.27
N ALA A 143 -7.53 -8.75 -4.91
CA ALA A 143 -7.04 -9.82 -4.05
C ALA A 143 -7.62 -9.71 -2.62
N GLY A 144 -7.68 -8.50 -2.06
CA GLY A 144 -8.32 -8.26 -0.76
C GLY A 144 -9.81 -8.58 -0.76
N THR A 145 -10.54 -8.20 -1.83
CA THR A 145 -11.95 -8.57 -2.02
C THR A 145 -12.12 -10.08 -2.12
N GLY A 146 -11.21 -10.77 -2.84
CA GLY A 146 -11.17 -12.22 -2.90
C GLY A 146 -11.06 -12.87 -1.52
N TRP A 147 -10.21 -12.31 -0.65
CA TRP A 147 -10.13 -12.75 0.75
C TRP A 147 -11.44 -12.54 1.51
N VAL A 148 -12.08 -11.38 1.38
CA VAL A 148 -13.36 -11.11 2.05
C VAL A 148 -14.42 -12.13 1.62
N LEU A 149 -14.53 -12.44 0.32
CA LEU A 149 -15.48 -13.43 -0.20
C LEU A 149 -15.15 -14.84 0.29
N THR A 150 -13.87 -15.23 0.27
CA THR A 150 -13.41 -16.54 0.78
C THR A 150 -13.68 -16.68 2.28
N SER A 151 -13.36 -15.64 3.05
CA SER A 151 -13.65 -15.57 4.49
C SER A 151 -15.14 -15.69 4.77
N ALA A 152 -15.95 -14.96 4.01
CA ALA A 152 -17.41 -15.03 4.11
C ALA A 152 -17.93 -16.45 3.84
N ALA A 153 -17.45 -17.09 2.78
CA ALA A 153 -17.84 -18.45 2.42
C ALA A 153 -17.44 -19.45 3.51
N LEU A 154 -16.20 -19.40 4.02
CA LEU A 154 -15.74 -20.27 5.11
C LEU A 154 -16.62 -20.14 6.36
N ILE A 155 -16.89 -18.90 6.78
CA ILE A 155 -17.71 -18.64 7.96
C ILE A 155 -19.13 -19.15 7.74
N THR A 156 -19.76 -18.83 6.60
CA THR A 156 -21.14 -19.23 6.32
C THR A 156 -21.30 -20.75 6.21
N MET A 157 -20.29 -21.47 5.70
CA MET A 157 -20.36 -22.91 5.50
C MET A 157 -20.01 -23.71 6.74
N LEU A 158 -19.12 -23.20 7.59
CA LEU A 158 -18.51 -23.97 8.68
C LEU A 158 -18.84 -23.48 10.08
N ALA A 159 -19.37 -22.25 10.26
CA ALA A 159 -19.77 -21.78 11.57
C ALA A 159 -20.97 -22.55 12.11
N PRO A 160 -20.96 -22.95 13.40
CA PRO A 160 -22.06 -23.73 14.02
C PRO A 160 -23.37 -22.94 14.10
N GLN A 161 -23.28 -21.61 14.06
CA GLN A 161 -24.42 -20.69 14.13
C GLN A 161 -24.20 -19.54 13.11
N PRO A 162 -25.29 -18.94 12.58
CA PRO A 162 -25.18 -17.79 11.69
C PRO A 162 -24.45 -16.61 12.36
N VAL A 163 -23.59 -15.94 11.59
CA VAL A 163 -22.85 -14.77 12.01
C VAL A 163 -23.46 -13.51 11.39
N HIS A 164 -24.11 -12.70 12.20
CA HIS A 164 -24.75 -11.45 11.78
C HIS A 164 -24.05 -10.21 12.32
N THR A 165 -23.39 -10.35 13.47
CA THR A 165 -22.70 -9.26 14.17
C THR A 165 -21.22 -9.59 14.41
N PRO A 166 -20.37 -8.59 14.66
CA PRO A 166 -18.98 -8.83 15.06
C PRO A 166 -18.85 -9.67 16.35
N MET A 167 -19.85 -9.58 17.25
CA MET A 167 -19.88 -10.38 18.47
C MET A 167 -20.19 -11.86 18.17
N ASP A 168 -21.03 -12.15 17.20
CA ASP A 168 -21.29 -13.52 16.75
C ASP A 168 -20.02 -14.14 16.16
N PHE A 169 -19.24 -13.36 15.38
CA PHE A 169 -17.94 -13.81 14.89
C PHE A 169 -17.01 -14.21 16.03
N LEU A 170 -16.91 -13.36 17.06
CA LEU A 170 -16.11 -13.69 18.25
C LEU A 170 -16.58 -14.97 18.93
N ARG A 171 -17.88 -15.14 19.13
CA ARG A 171 -18.45 -16.30 19.86
C ARG A 171 -18.45 -17.58 19.02
N HIS A 172 -18.82 -17.52 17.75
CA HIS A 172 -19.09 -18.69 16.91
C HIS A 172 -17.93 -19.09 16.01
N VAL A 173 -16.90 -18.21 15.88
CA VAL A 173 -15.70 -18.51 15.08
C VAL A 173 -14.46 -18.55 15.98
N VAL A 174 -14.19 -17.46 16.73
CA VAL A 174 -12.94 -17.34 17.49
C VAL A 174 -12.97 -18.18 18.77
N LEU A 175 -14.06 -18.13 19.53
CA LEU A 175 -14.24 -18.80 20.82
C LEU A 175 -15.08 -20.08 20.76
N ALA A 176 -15.39 -20.57 19.55
CA ALA A 176 -16.21 -21.77 19.39
C ALA A 176 -15.54 -23.00 19.99
N PRO A 177 -16.14 -23.67 20.99
CA PRO A 177 -15.52 -24.83 21.65
C PRO A 177 -15.47 -26.02 20.70
N GLY A 178 -14.31 -26.67 20.59
CA GLY A 178 -14.10 -27.88 19.79
C GLY A 178 -14.10 -27.69 18.26
N GLY A 179 -14.08 -26.44 17.79
CA GLY A 179 -14.02 -26.10 16.39
C GLY A 179 -12.59 -25.78 15.93
N TYR A 180 -12.27 -26.15 14.71
CA TYR A 180 -11.01 -25.77 14.01
C TYR A 180 -11.22 -24.63 13.01
N LEU A 181 -12.40 -23.99 13.04
CA LEU A 181 -12.78 -22.95 12.07
C LEU A 181 -11.86 -21.72 12.17
N PHE A 182 -11.54 -21.31 13.39
CA PHE A 182 -10.67 -20.15 13.59
C PHE A 182 -9.26 -20.39 13.08
N GLU A 183 -8.68 -21.56 13.38
CA GLU A 183 -7.35 -21.95 12.90
C GLU A 183 -7.32 -22.08 11.38
N LEU A 184 -8.35 -22.67 10.80
CA LEU A 184 -8.48 -22.77 9.34
C LEU A 184 -8.60 -21.38 8.72
N TRP A 185 -9.47 -20.53 9.24
CA TRP A 185 -9.68 -19.15 8.79
C TRP A 185 -8.39 -18.32 8.89
N LEU A 186 -7.68 -18.42 10.01
CA LEU A 186 -6.40 -17.74 10.23
C LEU A 186 -5.31 -18.24 9.27
N THR A 187 -5.21 -19.57 9.09
CA THR A 187 -4.23 -20.19 8.19
C THR A 187 -4.48 -19.78 6.74
N MET A 188 -5.74 -19.83 6.29
CA MET A 188 -6.12 -19.39 4.94
C MET A 188 -5.85 -17.89 4.75
N GLY A 189 -6.15 -17.07 5.76
CA GLY A 189 -5.84 -15.65 5.76
C GLY A 189 -4.34 -15.37 5.64
N ALA A 190 -3.53 -16.07 6.41
CA ALA A 190 -2.07 -15.95 6.34
C ALA A 190 -1.52 -16.40 4.96
N LEU A 191 -2.04 -17.51 4.42
CA LEU A 191 -1.65 -18.03 3.11
C LEU A 191 -1.97 -17.06 1.97
N MET A 192 -3.09 -16.33 2.07
CA MET A 192 -3.45 -15.31 1.08
C MET A 192 -2.74 -13.96 1.35
N ALA A 193 -2.48 -13.60 2.59
CA ALA A 193 -1.81 -12.35 2.94
C ALA A 193 -0.32 -12.38 2.57
N ALA A 194 0.37 -13.51 2.69
CA ALA A 194 1.80 -13.63 2.42
C ALA A 194 2.18 -13.24 0.97
N PRO A 195 1.54 -13.75 -0.10
CA PRO A 195 1.82 -13.32 -1.46
C PRO A 195 1.42 -11.86 -1.73
N LEU A 196 0.37 -11.34 -1.08
CA LEU A 196 0.01 -9.93 -1.16
C LEU A 196 1.10 -9.04 -0.57
N PHE A 197 1.58 -9.37 0.62
CA PHE A 197 2.70 -8.69 1.27
C PHE A 197 3.95 -8.76 0.40
N ALA A 198 4.32 -9.96 -0.08
CA ALA A 198 5.48 -10.16 -0.94
C ALA A 198 5.40 -9.34 -2.24
N SER A 199 4.19 -9.17 -2.78
CA SER A 199 3.96 -8.39 -3.99
C SER A 199 3.98 -6.87 -3.75
N SER A 200 3.76 -6.40 -2.51
CA SER A 200 3.49 -4.98 -2.24
C SER A 200 4.55 -4.27 -1.41
N VAL A 201 5.39 -4.99 -0.67
CA VAL A 201 6.27 -4.40 0.36
C VAL A 201 7.16 -3.27 -0.14
N VAL A 202 7.70 -3.36 -1.36
CA VAL A 202 8.47 -2.28 -1.99
C VAL A 202 7.89 -1.80 -3.32
N SER A 203 6.87 -2.48 -3.87
CA SER A 203 6.33 -2.18 -5.21
C SER A 203 5.73 -0.79 -5.31
N MET A 204 4.89 -0.40 -4.33
CA MET A 204 4.22 0.91 -4.35
C MET A 204 5.21 2.07 -4.28
N PRO A 205 6.15 2.13 -3.33
CA PRO A 205 7.14 3.19 -3.29
C PRO A 205 8.08 3.17 -4.51
N LEU A 206 8.46 1.99 -5.03
CA LEU A 206 9.26 1.87 -6.25
C LEU A 206 8.52 2.43 -7.48
N LEU A 207 7.24 2.09 -7.65
CA LEU A 207 6.38 2.63 -8.71
C LEU A 207 6.20 4.15 -8.61
N LEU A 208 6.20 4.72 -7.40
CA LEU A 208 6.14 6.16 -7.19
C LEU A 208 7.47 6.84 -7.55
N ASP A 209 8.59 6.23 -7.19
CA ASP A 209 9.92 6.83 -7.30
C ASP A 209 10.52 6.69 -8.69
N ARG A 210 10.37 5.54 -9.33
CA ARG A 210 11.07 5.17 -10.57
C ARG A 210 10.12 4.85 -11.72
N ARG A 211 10.64 4.96 -12.96
CA ARG A 211 9.90 4.59 -14.18
C ARG A 211 10.03 3.10 -14.43
N VAL A 212 9.27 2.32 -13.71
CA VAL A 212 9.19 0.86 -13.85
C VAL A 212 7.76 0.44 -14.15
N ASP A 213 7.59 -0.74 -14.74
CA ASP A 213 6.27 -1.35 -14.90
C ASP A 213 5.85 -2.13 -13.63
N VAL A 214 4.58 -2.56 -13.61
CA VAL A 214 4.02 -3.28 -12.45
C VAL A 214 4.72 -4.62 -12.25
N LEU A 215 5.01 -5.36 -13.32
CA LEU A 215 5.64 -6.68 -13.23
C LEU A 215 7.06 -6.55 -12.66
N GLN A 216 7.83 -5.59 -13.16
CA GLN A 216 9.18 -5.31 -12.64
C GLN A 216 9.14 -4.95 -11.14
N ALA A 217 8.20 -4.10 -10.71
CA ALA A 217 8.05 -3.73 -9.32
C ALA A 217 7.68 -4.93 -8.44
N VAL A 218 6.71 -5.75 -8.87
CA VAL A 218 6.28 -6.96 -8.14
C VAL A 218 7.41 -7.98 -8.04
N LEU A 219 8.13 -8.27 -9.13
CA LEU A 219 9.25 -9.21 -9.11
C LEU A 219 10.37 -8.72 -8.19
N THR A 220 10.67 -7.41 -8.20
CA THR A 220 11.63 -6.81 -7.25
C THR A 220 11.17 -7.01 -5.80
N SER A 221 9.87 -6.82 -5.53
CA SER A 221 9.30 -6.99 -4.19
C SER A 221 9.41 -8.44 -3.72
N TRP A 222 9.10 -9.41 -4.57
CA TRP A 222 9.29 -10.84 -4.27
C TRP A 222 10.75 -11.18 -4.02
N GLN A 223 11.67 -10.70 -4.88
CA GLN A 223 13.11 -10.90 -4.68
C GLN A 223 13.58 -10.32 -3.34
N THR A 224 13.04 -9.15 -2.95
CA THR A 224 13.34 -8.51 -1.67
C THR A 224 12.94 -9.38 -0.48
N VAL A 225 11.74 -9.98 -0.53
CA VAL A 225 11.26 -10.89 0.53
C VAL A 225 12.10 -12.17 0.60
N LEU A 226 12.41 -12.76 -0.55
CA LEU A 226 13.20 -13.99 -0.61
C LEU A 226 14.64 -13.80 -0.12
N GLN A 227 15.23 -12.61 -0.31
CA GLN A 227 16.59 -12.31 0.15
C GLN A 227 16.66 -11.82 1.60
N ASN A 228 15.54 -11.34 2.17
CA ASN A 228 15.49 -10.79 3.53
C ASN A 228 14.31 -11.38 4.35
N PRO A 229 14.14 -12.72 4.41
CA PRO A 229 12.94 -13.30 4.98
C PRO A 229 12.74 -12.95 6.46
N GLY A 230 13.80 -12.95 7.27
CA GLY A 230 13.72 -12.63 8.70
C GLY A 230 13.34 -11.18 8.98
N ALA A 231 14.02 -10.23 8.33
CA ALA A 231 13.73 -8.80 8.49
C ALA A 231 12.31 -8.47 8.02
N LEU A 232 11.85 -9.07 6.91
CA LEU A 232 10.51 -8.80 6.39
C LEU A 232 9.40 -9.55 7.14
N ALA A 233 9.70 -10.69 7.77
CA ALA A 233 8.78 -11.31 8.72
C ALA A 233 8.59 -10.42 9.96
N LEU A 234 9.69 -9.87 10.51
CA LEU A 234 9.61 -8.90 11.62
C LEU A 234 8.84 -7.64 11.17
N TRP A 235 9.08 -7.14 9.95
CA TRP A 235 8.36 -5.98 9.41
C TRP A 235 6.85 -6.24 9.30
N ALA A 236 6.46 -7.40 8.75
CA ALA A 236 5.05 -7.80 8.68
C ALA A 236 4.40 -7.91 10.07
N ALA A 237 5.11 -8.50 11.04
CA ALA A 237 4.65 -8.61 12.43
C ALA A 237 4.47 -7.23 13.09
N LEU A 238 5.39 -6.29 12.85
CA LEU A 238 5.29 -4.91 13.36
C LEU A 238 4.11 -4.16 12.73
N ILE A 239 3.90 -4.27 11.41
CA ILE A 239 2.73 -3.69 10.74
C ILE A 239 1.45 -4.24 11.35
N MET A 240 1.35 -5.56 11.48
CA MET A 240 0.17 -6.23 12.03
C MET A 240 -0.07 -5.81 13.50
N GLY A 241 0.95 -5.91 14.36
CA GLY A 241 0.84 -5.60 15.78
C GLY A 241 0.47 -4.15 16.04
N LEU A 242 1.12 -3.20 15.35
CA LEU A 242 0.80 -1.77 15.46
C LEU A 242 -0.61 -1.46 14.94
N THR A 243 -1.02 -2.07 13.82
CA THR A 243 -2.37 -1.88 13.27
C THR A 243 -3.43 -2.40 14.24
N LEU A 244 -3.23 -3.60 14.81
CA LEU A 244 -4.13 -4.17 15.82
C LEU A 244 -4.20 -3.29 17.07
N LEU A 245 -3.06 -2.75 17.53
CA LEU A 245 -3.03 -1.78 18.62
C LEU A 245 -3.83 -0.52 18.29
N GLY A 246 -3.69 0.00 17.07
CA GLY A 246 -4.48 1.14 16.60
C GLY A 246 -5.97 0.87 16.55
N MET A 247 -6.36 -0.34 16.17
CA MET A 247 -7.77 -0.78 16.16
C MET A 247 -8.30 -0.95 17.58
N ALA A 248 -7.51 -1.52 18.50
CA ALA A 248 -7.89 -1.73 19.89
C ALA A 248 -8.19 -0.43 20.65
N THR A 249 -7.65 0.71 20.20
CA THR A 249 -7.95 2.04 20.75
C THR A 249 -9.20 2.68 20.11
N ALA A 250 -10.21 1.89 19.75
CA ALA A 250 -11.40 2.34 19.04
C ALA A 250 -11.04 3.11 17.74
N LEU A 251 -10.05 2.65 16.99
CA LEU A 251 -9.50 3.22 15.75
C LEU A 251 -8.75 4.55 15.92
N LEU A 252 -8.78 5.18 17.10
CA LEU A 252 -8.11 6.47 17.32
C LEU A 252 -6.60 6.38 17.20
N GLY A 253 -5.99 5.25 17.58
CA GLY A 253 -4.56 5.01 17.39
C GLY A 253 -4.13 4.99 15.92
N LEU A 254 -5.04 4.67 15.00
CA LEU A 254 -4.77 4.67 13.57
C LEU A 254 -4.45 6.07 13.03
N ILE A 255 -4.88 7.13 13.71
CA ILE A 255 -4.55 8.53 13.36
C ILE A 255 -3.03 8.74 13.28
N VAL A 256 -2.30 8.08 14.17
CA VAL A 256 -0.83 8.15 14.24
C VAL A 256 -0.17 6.96 13.56
N ILE A 257 -0.66 5.75 13.82
CA ILE A 257 -0.02 4.51 13.39
C ILE A 257 -0.01 4.35 11.86
N LEU A 258 -1.10 4.66 11.16
CA LEU A 258 -1.14 4.50 9.71
C LEU A 258 -0.17 5.42 8.96
N PRO A 259 -0.14 6.75 9.21
CA PRO A 259 0.86 7.59 8.56
C PRO A 259 2.29 7.26 9.01
N TRP A 260 2.50 6.85 10.26
CA TRP A 260 3.80 6.38 10.72
C TRP A 260 4.30 5.17 9.89
N LEU A 261 3.48 4.13 9.76
CA LEU A 261 3.80 2.95 8.93
C LEU A 261 3.99 3.31 7.45
N GLY A 262 3.22 4.27 6.93
CA GLY A 262 3.40 4.77 5.57
C GLY A 262 4.79 5.39 5.38
N HIS A 263 5.21 6.30 6.24
CA HIS A 263 6.56 6.88 6.19
C HIS A 263 7.65 5.82 6.37
N ALA A 264 7.47 4.91 7.33
CA ALA A 264 8.42 3.81 7.57
C ALA A 264 8.57 2.88 6.35
N SER A 265 7.48 2.62 5.61
CA SER A 265 7.50 1.83 4.38
C SER A 265 8.35 2.48 3.27
N TRP A 266 8.40 3.82 3.21
CA TRP A 266 9.33 4.51 2.32
C TRP A 266 10.78 4.20 2.68
N HIS A 267 11.14 4.27 3.95
CA HIS A 267 12.49 3.97 4.42
C HIS A 267 12.85 2.48 4.24
N ALA A 268 11.89 1.58 4.41
CA ALA A 268 12.07 0.16 4.08
C ALA A 268 12.45 -0.03 2.60
N TYR A 269 11.70 0.59 1.68
CA TYR A 269 12.02 0.56 0.26
C TYR A 269 13.44 1.09 -0.02
N ARG A 270 13.81 2.24 0.54
CA ARG A 270 15.11 2.86 0.33
C ARG A 270 16.28 2.03 0.88
N ALA A 271 16.06 1.29 1.96
CA ALA A 271 17.04 0.39 2.54
C ALA A 271 17.21 -0.89 1.70
N LEU A 272 16.11 -1.44 1.19
CA LEU A 272 16.06 -2.77 0.56
C LEU A 272 16.39 -2.76 -0.93
N VAL A 273 16.10 -1.66 -1.65
CA VAL A 273 16.21 -1.62 -3.12
C VAL A 273 17.23 -0.56 -3.56
N ASP A 274 18.23 -0.98 -4.34
CA ASP A 274 19.07 -0.07 -5.07
C ASP A 274 18.44 0.30 -6.42
N ALA A 275 17.83 1.47 -6.43
CA ALA A 275 17.17 1.98 -7.62
C ALA A 275 18.00 3.06 -8.36
N SER A 276 19.31 3.17 -8.08
CA SER A 276 20.17 4.20 -8.67
C SER A 276 20.25 4.13 -10.20
N ASP A 277 20.27 2.92 -10.76
CA ASP A 277 20.33 2.65 -12.19
C ASP A 277 19.01 2.88 -12.92
N LEU A 278 17.90 3.09 -12.19
CA LEU A 278 16.58 3.27 -12.78
C LEU A 278 16.27 4.74 -13.01
N PRO A 279 15.66 5.08 -14.15
CA PRO A 279 15.29 6.47 -14.43
C PRO A 279 14.28 6.98 -13.40
N GLU A 280 14.54 8.14 -12.85
CA GLU A 280 13.65 8.78 -11.91
C GLU A 280 12.31 9.16 -12.55
N ARG A 281 11.25 9.07 -11.74
CA ARG A 281 9.95 9.61 -12.11
C ARG A 281 9.93 11.11 -11.81
N LEU A 282 10.57 11.90 -12.69
CA LEU A 282 10.55 13.35 -12.60
C LEU A 282 9.14 13.89 -12.93
N PRO A 283 8.76 15.06 -12.37
CA PRO A 283 7.61 15.79 -12.88
C PRO A 283 7.85 16.15 -14.35
N PRO A 284 6.80 16.20 -15.20
CA PRO A 284 6.94 16.75 -16.53
C PRO A 284 7.51 18.17 -16.42
N GLU A 285 8.61 18.42 -17.13
CA GLU A 285 9.19 19.76 -17.26
C GLU A 285 8.12 20.70 -17.83
N GLY A 286 7.84 21.80 -17.15
CA GLY A 286 6.88 22.81 -17.59
C GLY A 286 5.70 23.10 -16.67
N VAL A 287 5.50 22.37 -15.58
CA VAL A 287 4.51 22.70 -14.53
C VAL A 287 5.26 23.23 -13.30
N ARG A 288 5.81 24.47 -13.43
CA ARG A 288 6.26 25.27 -12.29
C ARG A 288 5.11 26.09 -11.70
#